data_3aba7f0f0e9500df6d2ce723e59ddc45
#
_entry.id   3aba7f0f0e9500df6d2ce723e59ddc45
#
_cell.length_a   1.000
_cell.length_b   1.000
_cell.length_c   1.000
_cell.angle_alpha   90.00
_cell.angle_beta   90.00
_cell.angle_gamma   90.00
#
_symmetry.space_group_name_H-M   'P 1'
#
loop_
_entity.id
_entity.type
_entity.pdbx_description
1 polymer ?
#
loop_
_entity_poly.entity_id
_entity_poly.type
_entity_poly.pdbx_seq_one_letter_code
_entity_poly.pdbx_strand_id
1 'polypeptide(L)'
;MDQSANKLALVEPSNFNFNTETFDTNVFQNDVQFNKLKIFEEFDNFISTLDKNKISFNILKSPKNSPDSIYPNNWVVTFEDGTYDLFSMHSPNRRIERSNSNINFLNKNYSLKCDLTKYEAKNIFLEGTGSLVLDRINKTAYMAESNRSNIRLASKWSQLRGYDLVHFKSYIDKKPTYHSNVLMFITDKFAGICFDSISDSKYLLSNIEKTHEILYLSIEQVKNFSGNALLAVSYTHLRAHETGYN
;
A
#
# COMPACT_ATOMS: atom_id res chain seq x y z
N MET A 1 2.88 18.89 6.71
CA MET A 1 2.21 17.61 6.36
C MET A 1 3.05 16.48 6.89
N ASP A 2 2.48 15.57 7.64
CA ASP A 2 3.23 14.45 8.22
C ASP A 2 3.30 13.28 7.25
N GLN A 3 4.42 12.55 7.25
CA GLN A 3 4.55 11.32 6.46
C GLN A 3 3.65 10.21 7.03
N SER A 4 3.52 10.15 8.34
CA SER A 4 2.73 9.15 9.04
C SER A 4 1.27 9.55 9.23
N ALA A 5 0.39 8.56 9.29
CA ALA A 5 -0.99 8.75 9.74
C ALA A 5 -1.08 8.62 11.26
N ASN A 6 -1.87 9.47 11.90
CA ASN A 6 -2.16 9.40 13.33
C ASN A 6 -3.29 8.41 13.66
N LYS A 7 -3.96 7.86 12.66
CA LYS A 7 -5.02 6.87 12.79
C LYS A 7 -5.06 5.92 11.60
N LEU A 8 -5.22 4.64 11.86
CA LEU A 8 -5.29 3.60 10.83
C LEU A 8 -6.73 3.16 10.54
N ALA A 9 -6.99 2.73 9.31
CA ALA A 9 -8.18 1.99 8.93
C ALA A 9 -7.78 0.55 8.60
N LEU A 10 -8.31 -0.39 9.37
CA LEU A 10 -8.09 -1.82 9.20
C LEU A 10 -9.38 -2.46 8.70
N VAL A 11 -9.28 -3.63 8.08
CA VAL A 11 -10.46 -4.43 7.71
C VAL A 11 -10.38 -5.77 8.40
N GLU A 12 -11.47 -6.21 9.02
CA GLU A 12 -11.53 -7.52 9.65
C GLU A 12 -11.32 -8.65 8.61
N PRO A 13 -10.61 -9.75 8.95
CA PRO A 13 -10.25 -10.77 7.97
C PRO A 13 -11.33 -11.83 7.74
N SER A 14 -12.62 -11.56 8.02
CA SER A 14 -13.71 -12.54 8.01
C SER A 14 -13.92 -13.23 6.65
N ASN A 15 -13.58 -12.56 5.54
CA ASN A 15 -13.66 -13.09 4.19
C ASN A 15 -12.29 -13.33 3.53
N PHE A 16 -11.19 -13.20 4.29
CA PHE A 16 -9.84 -13.46 3.78
C PHE A 16 -9.71 -14.90 3.30
N ASN A 17 -9.23 -15.06 2.07
CA ASN A 17 -9.04 -16.35 1.43
C ASN A 17 -8.10 -16.23 0.23
N PHE A 18 -7.75 -17.36 -0.38
CA PHE A 18 -7.06 -17.38 -1.66
C PHE A 18 -7.87 -16.64 -2.73
N ASN A 19 -7.21 -15.74 -3.46
CA ASN A 19 -7.86 -14.94 -4.49
C ASN A 19 -7.46 -15.39 -5.89
N THR A 20 -8.32 -16.15 -6.54
CA THR A 20 -8.10 -16.68 -7.90
C THR A 20 -7.96 -15.59 -8.95
N GLU A 21 -8.61 -14.42 -8.77
CA GLU A 21 -8.54 -13.32 -9.74
C GLU A 21 -7.20 -12.54 -9.68
N THR A 22 -6.44 -12.67 -8.58
CA THR A 22 -5.16 -11.96 -8.40
C THR A 22 -3.96 -12.88 -8.52
N PHE A 23 -4.16 -14.19 -8.52
CA PHE A 23 -3.10 -15.20 -8.47
C PHE A 23 -2.08 -15.07 -9.61
N ASP A 24 -2.53 -14.93 -10.85
CA ASP A 24 -1.65 -14.87 -12.02
C ASP A 24 -0.70 -13.65 -12.00
N THR A 25 -1.09 -12.60 -11.33
CA THR A 25 -0.33 -11.33 -11.27
C THR A 25 0.38 -11.09 -9.95
N ASN A 26 0.04 -11.85 -8.89
CA ASN A 26 0.62 -11.70 -7.56
C ASN A 26 1.61 -12.84 -7.28
N VAL A 27 2.90 -12.59 -7.50
CA VAL A 27 3.99 -13.57 -7.28
C VAL A 27 4.18 -13.99 -5.82
N PHE A 28 3.57 -13.27 -4.89
CA PHE A 28 3.65 -13.56 -3.45
C PHE A 28 2.49 -14.41 -2.94
N GLN A 29 1.48 -14.66 -3.76
CA GLN A 29 0.33 -15.45 -3.36
C GLN A 29 0.61 -16.94 -3.58
N ASN A 30 0.38 -17.75 -2.54
CA ASN A 30 0.48 -19.20 -2.60
C ASN A 30 -0.91 -19.82 -2.42
N ASP A 31 -1.19 -20.89 -3.17
CA ASP A 31 -2.40 -21.69 -2.99
C ASP A 31 -2.20 -22.64 -1.80
N VAL A 32 -2.50 -22.15 -0.61
CA VAL A 32 -2.44 -22.91 0.64
C VAL A 32 -3.81 -22.91 1.31
N GLN A 33 -4.13 -23.99 2.00
CA GLN A 33 -5.32 -24.01 2.86
C GLN A 33 -5.11 -23.04 4.04
N PHE A 34 -5.97 -22.01 4.10
CA PHE A 34 -5.93 -21.05 5.18
C PHE A 34 -6.63 -21.62 6.44
N ASN A 35 -5.91 -21.58 7.56
CA ASN A 35 -6.51 -21.81 8.86
C ASN A 35 -7.18 -20.52 9.35
N LYS A 36 -8.50 -20.46 9.26
CA LYS A 36 -9.27 -19.28 9.67
C LYS A 36 -9.03 -18.88 11.13
N LEU A 37 -8.91 -19.83 12.04
CA LEU A 37 -8.65 -19.53 13.46
C LEU A 37 -7.31 -18.81 13.61
N LYS A 38 -6.26 -19.27 12.92
CA LYS A 38 -4.95 -18.64 12.94
C LYS A 38 -4.98 -17.23 12.36
N ILE A 39 -5.75 -16.99 11.29
CA ILE A 39 -5.90 -15.66 10.69
C ILE A 39 -6.52 -14.68 11.69
N PHE A 40 -7.56 -15.08 12.41
CA PHE A 40 -8.15 -14.22 13.43
C PHE A 40 -7.22 -14.02 14.63
N GLU A 41 -6.51 -15.04 15.06
CA GLU A 41 -5.49 -14.93 16.12
C GLU A 41 -4.37 -13.95 15.73
N GLU A 42 -3.86 -14.00 14.51
CA GLU A 42 -2.87 -13.05 14.01
C GLU A 42 -3.43 -11.62 13.95
N PHE A 43 -4.68 -11.46 13.52
CA PHE A 43 -5.34 -10.16 13.50
C PHE A 43 -5.54 -9.59 14.91
N ASP A 44 -5.99 -10.40 15.87
CA ASP A 44 -6.16 -9.98 17.27
C ASP A 44 -4.82 -9.61 17.92
N ASN A 45 -3.76 -10.36 17.63
CA ASN A 45 -2.41 -10.04 18.07
C ASN A 45 -1.91 -8.71 17.48
N PHE A 46 -2.23 -8.44 16.21
CA PHE A 46 -1.91 -7.17 15.56
C PHE A 46 -2.67 -6.01 16.22
N ILE A 47 -3.98 -6.13 16.43
CA ILE A 47 -4.80 -5.15 17.16
C ILE A 47 -4.23 -4.87 18.55
N SER A 48 -3.90 -5.93 19.30
CA SER A 48 -3.31 -5.82 20.64
C SER A 48 -1.97 -5.08 20.60
N THR A 49 -1.19 -5.28 19.55
CA THR A 49 0.09 -4.58 19.36
C THR A 49 -0.13 -3.09 19.09
N LEU A 50 -1.12 -2.73 18.26
CA LEU A 50 -1.48 -1.33 18.02
C LEU A 50 -1.94 -0.64 19.30
N ASP A 51 -2.81 -1.29 20.09
CA ASP A 51 -3.31 -0.76 21.37
C ASP A 51 -2.18 -0.56 22.37
N LYS A 52 -1.28 -1.52 22.53
CA LYS A 52 -0.08 -1.40 23.40
C LYS A 52 0.80 -0.21 23.01
N ASN A 53 0.90 0.09 21.72
CA ASN A 53 1.66 1.22 21.20
C ASN A 53 0.82 2.51 21.08
N LYS A 54 -0.42 2.53 21.59
CA LYS A 54 -1.34 3.68 21.57
C LYS A 54 -1.61 4.21 20.16
N ILE A 55 -1.60 3.34 19.16
CA ILE A 55 -1.93 3.68 17.78
C ILE A 55 -3.43 3.57 17.58
N SER A 56 -4.07 4.69 17.28
CA SER A 56 -5.52 4.73 17.04
C SER A 56 -5.89 4.05 15.71
N PHE A 57 -6.97 3.28 15.71
CA PHE A 57 -7.48 2.64 14.48
C PHE A 57 -9.00 2.54 14.46
N ASN A 58 -9.54 2.30 13.28
CA ASN A 58 -10.92 1.89 13.06
C ASN A 58 -10.91 0.54 12.34
N ILE A 59 -11.88 -0.32 12.66
CA ILE A 59 -12.06 -1.61 11.98
C ILE A 59 -13.28 -1.49 11.05
N LEU A 60 -13.04 -1.70 9.76
CA LEU A 60 -14.06 -1.77 8.72
C LEU A 60 -14.51 -3.23 8.53
N LYS A 61 -15.71 -3.39 7.98
CA LYS A 61 -16.25 -4.72 7.67
C LYS A 61 -15.69 -5.24 6.35
N SER A 62 -15.31 -6.52 6.32
CA SER A 62 -15.00 -7.23 5.10
C SER A 62 -16.30 -7.57 4.35
N PRO A 63 -16.52 -7.10 3.13
CA PRO A 63 -17.66 -7.52 2.33
C PRO A 63 -17.57 -8.99 1.94
N LYS A 64 -18.73 -9.64 1.72
CA LYS A 64 -18.75 -11.02 1.21
C LYS A 64 -18.06 -11.10 -0.16
N ASN A 65 -17.39 -12.21 -0.44
CA ASN A 65 -16.67 -12.47 -1.69
C ASN A 65 -15.54 -11.47 -2.01
N SER A 66 -14.91 -10.89 -0.98
CA SER A 66 -13.75 -10.00 -1.12
C SER A 66 -12.54 -10.57 -0.36
N PRO A 67 -11.85 -11.56 -0.93
CA PRO A 67 -10.78 -12.27 -0.23
C PRO A 67 -9.58 -11.38 0.15
N ASP A 68 -9.31 -10.32 -0.58
CA ASP A 68 -8.20 -9.38 -0.34
C ASP A 68 -8.63 -8.09 0.38
N SER A 69 -9.82 -8.06 0.98
CA SER A 69 -10.37 -6.83 1.60
C SER A 69 -9.53 -6.26 2.74
N ILE A 70 -8.62 -7.05 3.31
CA ILE A 70 -7.68 -6.60 4.35
C ILE A 70 -6.65 -5.58 3.85
N TYR A 71 -6.60 -5.31 2.53
CA TYR A 71 -5.72 -4.33 1.91
C TYR A 71 -6.49 -3.10 1.37
N PRO A 72 -7.18 -2.33 2.23
CA PRO A 72 -8.03 -1.21 1.78
C PRO A 72 -7.23 -0.09 1.11
N ASN A 73 -5.95 0.03 1.40
CA ASN A 73 -5.03 1.00 0.81
C ASN A 73 -4.92 0.91 -0.72
N ASN A 74 -5.40 -0.18 -1.34
CA ASN A 74 -5.40 -0.33 -2.78
C ASN A 74 -6.59 0.38 -3.45
N TRP A 75 -7.73 0.53 -2.79
CA TRP A 75 -8.90 1.16 -3.37
C TRP A 75 -9.24 2.54 -2.79
N VAL A 76 -8.66 2.90 -1.63
CA VAL A 76 -8.86 4.21 -0.98
C VAL A 76 -7.57 4.76 -0.42
N VAL A 77 -7.38 6.07 -0.55
CA VAL A 77 -6.33 6.83 0.14
C VAL A 77 -6.96 8.05 0.77
N THR A 78 -6.71 8.27 2.05
CA THR A 78 -7.13 9.44 2.81
C THR A 78 -6.01 10.46 2.94
N PHE A 79 -6.38 11.73 3.10
CA PHE A 79 -5.45 12.84 3.19
C PHE A 79 -5.74 13.71 4.42
N GLU A 80 -4.70 14.41 4.86
CA GLU A 80 -4.74 15.32 6.01
C GLU A 80 -5.71 16.50 5.80
N ASP A 81 -5.97 16.87 4.53
CA ASP A 81 -6.93 17.92 4.16
C ASP A 81 -8.41 17.50 4.36
N GLY A 82 -8.66 16.36 5.01
CA GLY A 82 -10.01 15.82 5.25
C GLY A 82 -10.66 15.25 4.00
N THR A 83 -9.88 14.93 2.97
CA THR A 83 -10.40 14.33 1.74
C THR A 83 -9.93 12.89 1.55
N TYR A 84 -10.61 12.17 0.64
CA TYR A 84 -10.19 10.86 0.19
C TYR A 84 -10.32 10.71 -1.33
N ASP A 85 -9.55 9.76 -1.89
CA ASP A 85 -9.63 9.34 -3.29
C ASP A 85 -10.00 7.88 -3.39
N LEU A 86 -10.81 7.56 -4.40
CA LEU A 86 -11.14 6.19 -4.81
C LEU A 86 -10.31 5.82 -6.03
N PHE A 87 -9.74 4.63 -5.99
CA PHE A 87 -8.85 4.11 -7.02
C PHE A 87 -9.50 2.97 -7.80
N SER A 88 -9.08 2.83 -9.08
CA SER A 88 -9.55 1.78 -9.97
C SER A 88 -8.83 0.47 -9.71
N MET A 89 -9.60 -0.60 -9.47
CA MET A 89 -9.11 -1.94 -9.14
C MET A 89 -9.13 -2.85 -10.36
N HIS A 90 -8.03 -3.58 -10.55
CA HIS A 90 -7.88 -4.55 -11.63
C HIS A 90 -8.90 -5.69 -11.49
N SER A 91 -8.91 -6.34 -10.34
CA SER A 91 -9.74 -7.52 -10.11
C SER A 91 -11.16 -7.15 -9.71
N PRO A 92 -12.19 -7.70 -10.38
CA PRO A 92 -13.60 -7.41 -10.09
C PRO A 92 -14.00 -7.68 -8.65
N ASN A 93 -13.54 -8.77 -8.04
CA ASN A 93 -13.84 -9.10 -6.64
C ASN A 93 -13.23 -8.11 -5.63
N ARG A 94 -12.24 -7.32 -6.01
CA ARG A 94 -11.71 -6.24 -5.18
C ARG A 94 -12.52 -4.94 -5.30
N ARG A 95 -13.29 -4.76 -6.36
CA ARG A 95 -14.18 -3.59 -6.53
C ARG A 95 -15.31 -3.58 -5.53
N ILE A 96 -15.77 -4.77 -5.08
CA ILE A 96 -16.83 -4.90 -4.06
C ILE A 96 -16.38 -4.50 -2.65
N GLU A 97 -15.07 -4.35 -2.42
CA GLU A 97 -14.51 -3.82 -1.16
C GLU A 97 -15.02 -2.41 -0.85
N ARG A 98 -15.39 -1.63 -1.88
CA ARG A 98 -16.06 -0.33 -1.79
C ARG A 98 -17.56 -0.48 -1.48
N SER A 99 -17.88 -1.30 -0.50
CA SER A 99 -19.27 -1.51 -0.06
C SER A 99 -19.90 -0.23 0.47
N ASN A 100 -21.24 -0.16 0.45
CA ASN A 100 -21.97 0.99 0.98
C ASN A 100 -21.59 1.30 2.43
N SER A 101 -21.32 0.29 3.27
CA SER A 101 -20.90 0.50 4.65
C SER A 101 -19.52 1.17 4.73
N ASN A 102 -18.56 0.74 3.91
CA ASN A 102 -17.22 1.29 3.89
C ASN A 102 -17.20 2.72 3.29
N ILE A 103 -17.96 2.96 2.23
CA ILE A 103 -18.13 4.31 1.66
C ILE A 103 -18.84 5.25 2.65
N ASN A 104 -19.88 4.79 3.35
CA ASN A 104 -20.56 5.58 4.37
C ASN A 104 -19.64 5.93 5.54
N PHE A 105 -18.74 5.02 5.94
CA PHE A 105 -17.72 5.30 6.95
C PHE A 105 -16.77 6.42 6.46
N LEU A 106 -16.32 6.36 5.21
CA LEU A 106 -15.47 7.41 4.64
C LEU A 106 -16.20 8.75 4.59
N ASN A 107 -17.42 8.79 4.08
CA ASN A 107 -18.21 10.02 3.93
C ASN A 107 -18.57 10.70 5.27
N LYS A 108 -18.54 9.96 6.39
CA LYS A 108 -18.73 10.54 7.74
C LYS A 108 -17.53 11.34 8.21
N ASN A 109 -16.33 11.00 7.73
CA ASN A 109 -15.07 11.52 8.24
C ASN A 109 -14.29 12.34 7.21
N TYR A 110 -14.55 12.13 5.91
CA TYR A 110 -13.82 12.70 4.80
C TYR A 110 -14.76 13.08 3.66
N SER A 111 -14.31 13.98 2.78
CA SER A 111 -14.98 14.35 1.53
C SER A 111 -14.29 13.71 0.33
N LEU A 112 -15.05 13.14 -0.61
CA LEU A 112 -14.52 12.59 -1.85
C LEU A 112 -13.95 13.71 -2.73
N LYS A 113 -12.66 13.61 -3.09
CA LYS A 113 -11.99 14.58 -3.97
C LYS A 113 -11.72 14.04 -5.36
N CYS A 114 -11.32 12.76 -5.46
CA CYS A 114 -11.04 12.13 -6.74
C CYS A 114 -11.68 10.75 -6.80
N ASP A 115 -12.38 10.48 -7.90
CA ASP A 115 -12.94 9.16 -8.20
C ASP A 115 -12.36 8.63 -9.52
N LEU A 116 -11.48 7.62 -9.39
CA LEU A 116 -10.86 6.95 -10.53
C LEU A 116 -11.58 5.64 -10.89
N THR A 117 -12.62 5.23 -10.17
CA THR A 117 -13.32 3.96 -10.40
C THR A 117 -13.93 3.86 -11.81
N LYS A 118 -14.29 5.00 -12.41
CA LYS A 118 -14.77 5.08 -13.80
C LYS A 118 -13.79 4.54 -14.85
N TYR A 119 -12.52 4.45 -14.52
CA TYR A 119 -11.50 3.90 -15.42
C TYR A 119 -11.51 2.37 -15.47
N GLU A 120 -12.17 1.70 -14.53
CA GLU A 120 -12.34 0.23 -14.53
C GLU A 120 -13.07 -0.27 -15.78
N ALA A 121 -14.07 0.48 -16.25
CA ALA A 121 -14.79 0.16 -17.49
C ALA A 121 -13.91 0.26 -18.75
N LYS A 122 -12.74 0.91 -18.65
CA LYS A 122 -11.76 1.05 -19.74
C LYS A 122 -10.55 0.13 -19.57
N ASN A 123 -10.57 -0.77 -18.58
CA ASN A 123 -9.43 -1.60 -18.18
C ASN A 123 -8.15 -0.79 -17.91
N ILE A 124 -8.31 0.36 -17.27
CA ILE A 124 -7.20 1.23 -16.84
C ILE A 124 -7.21 1.28 -15.32
N PHE A 125 -6.10 0.85 -14.71
CA PHE A 125 -6.04 0.64 -13.26
C PHE A 125 -4.93 1.44 -12.61
N LEU A 126 -5.21 1.89 -11.40
CA LEU A 126 -4.25 2.49 -10.47
C LEU A 126 -4.71 2.12 -9.05
N GLU A 127 -3.99 1.24 -8.39
CA GLU A 127 -4.43 0.64 -7.12
C GLU A 127 -3.80 1.38 -5.93
N GLY A 128 -4.28 2.59 -5.63
CA GLY A 128 -3.98 3.37 -4.43
C GLY A 128 -2.51 3.35 -4.02
N THR A 129 -2.26 3.18 -2.72
CA THR A 129 -0.88 3.07 -2.20
C THR A 129 -0.26 1.68 -2.33
N GLY A 130 -0.90 0.75 -3.01
CA GLY A 130 -0.22 -0.42 -3.60
C GLY A 130 0.63 0.02 -4.79
N SER A 131 0.00 0.71 -5.75
CA SER A 131 0.66 1.26 -6.93
C SER A 131 1.57 2.44 -6.63
N LEU A 132 1.20 3.31 -5.68
CA LEU A 132 1.87 4.58 -5.39
C LEU A 132 2.47 4.55 -3.98
N VAL A 133 3.77 4.61 -3.85
CA VAL A 133 4.43 4.90 -2.57
C VAL A 133 4.58 6.40 -2.45
N LEU A 134 3.95 6.99 -1.44
CA LEU A 134 3.82 8.43 -1.31
C LEU A 134 4.82 9.00 -0.30
N ASP A 135 5.71 9.84 -0.77
CA ASP A 135 6.40 10.81 0.05
C ASP A 135 5.49 12.03 0.22
N ARG A 136 4.82 12.08 1.34
CA ARG A 136 3.81 13.10 1.63
C ARG A 136 4.44 14.46 1.95
N ILE A 137 5.65 14.44 2.52
CA ILE A 137 6.41 15.64 2.90
C ILE A 137 6.92 16.34 1.64
N ASN A 138 7.64 15.61 0.79
CA ASN A 138 8.26 16.16 -0.41
C ASN A 138 7.33 16.11 -1.64
N LYS A 139 6.08 15.66 -1.48
CA LYS A 139 5.09 15.58 -2.56
C LYS A 139 5.56 14.80 -3.76
N THR A 140 6.20 13.66 -3.54
CA THR A 140 6.62 12.74 -4.59
C THR A 140 5.86 11.42 -4.51
N ALA A 141 5.38 10.92 -5.64
CA ALA A 141 4.74 9.62 -5.77
C ALA A 141 5.65 8.69 -6.57
N TYR A 142 6.08 7.59 -5.97
CA TYR A 142 6.92 6.59 -6.60
C TYR A 142 6.07 5.43 -7.10
N MET A 143 6.25 5.03 -8.37
CA MET A 143 5.40 4.02 -9.00
C MET A 143 6.19 3.02 -9.85
N ALA A 144 6.09 1.74 -9.51
CA ALA A 144 6.45 0.65 -10.40
C ALA A 144 5.35 0.43 -11.44
N GLU A 145 5.74 0.42 -12.72
CA GLU A 145 4.81 0.20 -13.83
C GLU A 145 4.33 -1.24 -13.87
N SER A 146 3.02 -1.44 -13.94
CA SER A 146 2.41 -2.77 -14.02
C SER A 146 1.00 -2.73 -14.63
N ASN A 147 0.38 -3.90 -14.78
CA ASN A 147 -1.03 -4.00 -15.17
C ASN A 147 -2.00 -3.35 -14.17
N ARG A 148 -1.54 -3.09 -12.93
CA ARG A 148 -2.33 -2.44 -11.86
C ARG A 148 -1.92 -0.99 -11.62
N SER A 149 -0.95 -0.47 -12.39
CA SER A 149 -0.31 0.84 -12.19
C SER A 149 -0.12 1.55 -13.52
N ASN A 150 -1.18 2.18 -14.03
CA ASN A 150 -1.15 2.87 -15.32
C ASN A 150 -0.52 4.26 -15.19
N ILE A 151 0.57 4.51 -15.93
CA ILE A 151 1.34 5.77 -15.90
C ILE A 151 0.46 6.99 -16.20
N ARG A 152 -0.37 6.93 -17.25
CA ARG A 152 -1.18 8.08 -17.66
C ARG A 152 -2.22 8.44 -16.58
N LEU A 153 -2.77 7.44 -15.91
CA LEU A 153 -3.71 7.65 -14.83
C LEU A 153 -2.99 8.17 -13.58
N ALA A 154 -1.83 7.63 -13.25
CA ALA A 154 -0.98 8.11 -12.17
C ALA A 154 -0.55 9.58 -12.38
N SER A 155 -0.14 9.95 -13.59
CA SER A 155 0.21 11.33 -13.92
C SER A 155 -0.96 12.30 -13.72
N LYS A 156 -2.17 11.93 -14.16
CA LYS A 156 -3.38 12.74 -13.93
C LYS A 156 -3.70 12.90 -12.45
N TRP A 157 -3.61 11.82 -11.68
CA TRP A 157 -3.84 11.83 -10.25
C TRP A 157 -2.78 12.69 -9.53
N SER A 158 -1.51 12.51 -9.88
CA SER A 158 -0.40 13.27 -9.30
C SER A 158 -0.54 14.77 -9.54
N GLN A 159 -0.89 15.19 -10.74
CA GLN A 159 -1.20 16.60 -11.05
C GLN A 159 -2.35 17.15 -10.20
N LEU A 160 -3.44 16.37 -10.04
CA LEU A 160 -4.59 16.77 -9.23
C LEU A 160 -4.22 16.96 -7.75
N ARG A 161 -3.32 16.13 -7.24
CA ARG A 161 -2.91 16.10 -5.84
C ARG A 161 -1.64 16.92 -5.54
N GLY A 162 -1.00 17.49 -6.57
CA GLY A 162 0.23 18.26 -6.45
C GLY A 162 1.42 17.40 -6.06
N TYR A 163 1.52 16.20 -6.65
CA TYR A 163 2.66 15.30 -6.50
C TYR A 163 3.48 15.27 -7.78
N ASP A 164 4.79 15.20 -7.63
CA ASP A 164 5.70 14.80 -8.71
C ASP A 164 5.67 13.29 -8.85
N LEU A 165 5.52 12.78 -10.08
CA LEU A 165 5.50 11.34 -10.34
C LEU A 165 6.87 10.85 -10.79
N VAL A 166 7.45 9.95 -10.00
CA VAL A 166 8.65 9.19 -10.37
C VAL A 166 8.24 7.74 -10.65
N HIS A 167 8.32 7.32 -11.90
CA HIS A 167 7.94 5.96 -12.29
C HIS A 167 9.14 5.18 -12.82
N PHE A 168 9.09 3.86 -12.67
CA PHE A 168 10.16 2.94 -13.04
C PHE A 168 9.61 1.56 -13.39
N LYS A 169 10.42 0.75 -14.07
CA LYS A 169 10.13 -0.67 -14.32
C LYS A 169 10.82 -1.53 -13.29
N SER A 170 10.12 -2.53 -12.80
CA SER A 170 10.65 -3.46 -11.80
C SER A 170 10.25 -4.90 -12.08
N TYR A 171 11.12 -5.83 -11.69
CA TYR A 171 10.94 -7.25 -11.93
C TYR A 171 11.46 -8.07 -10.75
N ILE A 172 10.69 -9.07 -10.34
CA ILE A 172 11.13 -10.14 -9.43
C ILE A 172 10.96 -11.46 -10.18
N ASP A 173 12.01 -12.28 -10.22
CA ASP A 173 12.05 -13.55 -10.96
C ASP A 173 11.56 -13.39 -12.41
N LYS A 174 11.99 -12.32 -13.10
CA LYS A 174 11.64 -11.94 -14.48
C LYS A 174 10.17 -11.57 -14.70
N LYS A 175 9.35 -11.53 -13.65
CA LYS A 175 7.96 -11.07 -13.72
C LYS A 175 7.87 -9.62 -13.28
N PRO A 176 7.08 -8.76 -13.97
CA PRO A 176 6.84 -7.39 -13.52
C PRO A 176 6.25 -7.38 -12.11
N THR A 177 6.74 -6.50 -11.25
CA THR A 177 6.18 -6.35 -9.91
C THR A 177 4.86 -5.62 -9.98
N TYR A 178 3.81 -6.20 -9.43
CA TYR A 178 2.46 -5.68 -9.57
C TYR A 178 2.17 -4.41 -8.78
N HIS A 179 2.85 -4.21 -7.64
CA HIS A 179 2.72 -3.05 -6.75
C HIS A 179 4.06 -2.49 -6.30
N SER A 180 4.17 -1.18 -6.18
CA SER A 180 5.38 -0.51 -5.73
C SER A 180 5.69 -0.75 -4.26
N ASN A 181 4.65 -0.83 -3.42
CA ASN A 181 4.79 -0.99 -1.98
C ASN A 181 5.30 -2.36 -1.52
N VAL A 182 5.49 -3.30 -2.43
CA VAL A 182 6.21 -4.55 -2.12
C VAL A 182 7.72 -4.40 -2.25
N LEU A 183 8.18 -3.38 -3.00
CA LEU A 183 9.59 -3.13 -3.29
C LEU A 183 10.21 -2.06 -2.42
N MET A 184 9.38 -1.12 -1.96
CA MET A 184 9.87 0.07 -1.28
C MET A 184 8.85 0.65 -0.30
N PHE A 185 9.37 1.36 0.68
CA PHE A 185 8.60 2.21 1.59
C PHE A 185 9.33 3.53 1.83
N ILE A 186 8.60 4.54 2.26
CA ILE A 186 9.12 5.88 2.62
C ILE A 186 8.67 6.22 4.04
N THR A 187 9.61 6.67 4.86
CA THR A 187 9.37 7.28 6.17
C THR A 187 9.64 8.80 6.11
N ASP A 188 9.74 9.46 7.23
CA ASP A 188 10.17 10.86 7.31
C ASP A 188 11.68 11.05 7.06
N LYS A 189 12.49 10.01 7.24
CA LYS A 189 13.95 10.06 7.14
C LYS A 189 14.54 9.00 6.20
N PHE A 190 13.91 7.84 6.12
CA PHE A 190 14.45 6.68 5.44
C PHE A 190 13.57 6.26 4.26
N ALA A 191 14.21 5.76 3.21
CA ALA A 191 13.57 5.03 2.12
C ALA A 191 14.15 3.61 2.06
N GLY A 192 13.32 2.59 2.34
CA GLY A 192 13.71 1.20 2.11
C GLY A 192 13.42 0.82 0.66
N ILE A 193 14.41 0.30 -0.10
CA ILE A 193 14.26 0.06 -1.54
C ILE A 193 15.08 -1.14 -1.98
N CYS A 194 14.48 -1.98 -2.83
CA CYS A 194 15.16 -3.07 -3.53
C CYS A 194 15.58 -2.63 -4.92
N PHE A 195 16.74 -2.02 -5.05
CA PHE A 195 17.27 -1.56 -6.35
C PHE A 195 17.57 -2.70 -7.34
N ASP A 196 17.92 -3.89 -6.85
CA ASP A 196 18.19 -5.07 -7.68
C ASP A 196 16.98 -5.51 -8.51
N SER A 197 15.76 -5.12 -8.09
CA SER A 197 14.53 -5.38 -8.82
C SER A 197 14.20 -4.32 -9.89
N ILE A 198 14.96 -3.22 -9.99
CA ILE A 198 14.62 -2.03 -10.79
C ILE A 198 15.54 -1.93 -12.00
N SER A 199 14.96 -1.85 -13.21
CA SER A 199 15.70 -1.90 -14.46
C SER A 199 16.62 -0.70 -14.70
N ASP A 200 16.23 0.51 -14.31
CA ASP A 200 17.05 1.72 -14.35
C ASP A 200 16.88 2.48 -13.04
N SER A 201 17.71 2.07 -12.08
CA SER A 201 17.62 2.60 -10.72
C SER A 201 18.24 3.99 -10.53
N LYS A 202 19.07 4.46 -11.47
CA LYS A 202 19.81 5.72 -11.30
C LYS A 202 18.89 6.93 -11.14
N TYR A 203 17.84 7.02 -11.96
CA TYR A 203 16.89 8.12 -11.88
C TYR A 203 16.10 8.08 -10.57
N LEU A 204 15.65 6.89 -10.15
CA LEU A 204 14.97 6.71 -8.87
C LEU A 204 15.89 7.08 -7.71
N LEU A 205 17.11 6.53 -7.69
CA LEU A 205 18.11 6.81 -6.66
C LEU A 205 18.37 8.32 -6.55
N SER A 206 18.65 9.00 -7.66
CA SER A 206 18.94 10.43 -7.68
C SER A 206 17.78 11.32 -7.20
N ASN A 207 16.55 10.84 -7.19
CA ASN A 207 15.42 11.56 -6.61
C ASN A 207 15.32 11.33 -5.12
N ILE A 208 15.49 10.09 -4.65
CA ILE A 208 15.28 9.72 -3.25
C ILE A 208 16.41 10.21 -2.35
N GLU A 209 17.66 10.07 -2.78
CA GLU A 209 18.86 10.47 -2.01
C GLU A 209 18.93 11.96 -1.68
N LYS A 210 18.14 12.80 -2.37
CA LYS A 210 18.03 14.23 -2.05
C LYS A 210 17.34 14.50 -0.73
N THR A 211 16.50 13.57 -0.27
CA THR A 211 15.57 13.81 0.83
C THR A 211 15.57 12.70 1.88
N HIS A 212 16.09 11.50 1.57
CA HIS A 212 16.06 10.35 2.46
C HIS A 212 17.40 9.62 2.53
N GLU A 213 17.69 9.05 3.69
CA GLU A 213 18.71 8.03 3.83
C GLU A 213 18.17 6.71 3.27
N ILE A 214 19.00 5.99 2.49
CA ILE A 214 18.56 4.78 1.79
C ILE A 214 18.90 3.53 2.58
N LEU A 215 17.88 2.71 2.80
CA LEU A 215 18.01 1.35 3.31
C LEU A 215 17.90 0.38 2.12
N TYR A 216 19.01 -0.23 1.76
CA TYR A 216 19.07 -1.19 0.65
C TYR A 216 18.42 -2.50 1.08
N LEU A 217 17.36 -2.92 0.35
CA LEU A 217 16.69 -4.19 0.55
C LEU A 217 17.15 -5.19 -0.52
N SER A 218 17.47 -6.41 -0.11
CA SER A 218 17.71 -7.50 -1.04
C SER A 218 16.40 -8.06 -1.61
N ILE A 219 16.49 -8.78 -2.75
CA ILE A 219 15.33 -9.50 -3.30
C ILE A 219 14.78 -10.52 -2.31
N GLU A 220 15.65 -11.20 -1.54
CA GLU A 220 15.23 -12.15 -0.51
C GLU A 220 14.42 -11.46 0.60
N GLN A 221 14.87 -10.30 1.09
CA GLN A 221 14.11 -9.50 2.06
C GLN A 221 12.75 -9.08 1.50
N VAL A 222 12.69 -8.64 0.24
CA VAL A 222 11.43 -8.27 -0.41
C VAL A 222 10.50 -9.49 -0.54
N LYS A 223 11.02 -10.67 -0.88
CA LYS A 223 10.23 -11.91 -0.89
C LYS A 223 9.65 -12.25 0.49
N ASN A 224 10.26 -11.76 1.57
CA ASN A 224 9.77 -11.83 2.95
C ASN A 224 9.03 -10.54 3.39
N PHE A 225 8.52 -9.74 2.45
CA PHE A 225 7.73 -8.53 2.65
C PHE A 225 8.43 -7.36 3.37
N SER A 226 9.76 -7.33 3.45
CA SER A 226 10.48 -6.22 4.09
C SER A 226 10.30 -4.87 3.37
N GLY A 227 9.92 -4.87 2.09
CA GLY A 227 9.55 -3.66 1.34
C GLY A 227 8.16 -3.13 1.68
N ASN A 228 7.29 -3.95 2.28
CA ASN A 228 5.91 -3.57 2.58
C ASN A 228 5.78 -3.07 4.03
N ALA A 229 6.41 -1.95 4.31
CA ALA A 229 6.37 -1.29 5.61
C ALA A 229 5.57 0.02 5.55
N LEU A 230 4.89 0.36 6.64
CA LEU A 230 4.13 1.59 6.79
C LEU A 230 4.56 2.31 8.07
N LEU A 231 4.92 3.58 7.94
CA LEU A 231 5.11 4.46 9.09
C LEU A 231 3.75 4.85 9.66
N ALA A 232 3.42 4.31 10.83
CA ALA A 232 2.09 4.49 11.43
C ALA A 232 1.99 5.67 12.40
N VAL A 233 3.09 6.10 13.03
CA VAL A 233 3.12 7.26 13.94
C VAL A 233 4.53 7.83 13.95
N SER A 234 4.64 9.16 13.92
CA SER A 234 5.91 9.83 14.08
C SER A 234 6.24 9.94 15.57
N TYR A 235 6.80 8.89 16.17
CA TYR A 235 7.52 9.03 17.44
C TYR A 235 8.98 9.31 17.17
N THR A 236 9.49 10.41 17.69
CA THR A 236 10.89 10.86 17.61
C THR A 236 11.89 9.94 18.31
N HIS A 237 11.50 8.76 18.73
CA HIS A 237 12.34 7.76 19.38
C HIS A 237 12.09 6.35 18.84
N LEU A 238 12.60 6.09 17.63
CA LEU A 238 12.99 4.73 17.29
C LEU A 238 14.21 4.37 18.15
N ARG A 239 14.01 3.78 19.33
CA ARG A 239 15.05 3.00 19.94
C ARG A 239 15.27 1.80 19.04
N ALA A 240 16.44 1.74 18.41
CA ALA A 240 16.91 0.49 17.81
C ALA A 240 16.84 -0.55 18.92
N HIS A 241 15.96 -1.53 18.80
CA HIS A 241 16.08 -2.75 19.58
C HIS A 241 17.33 -3.43 19.04
N GLU A 242 18.40 -3.33 19.82
CA GLU A 242 19.53 -4.24 19.70
C GLU A 242 18.96 -5.66 19.80
N THR A 243 18.84 -6.31 18.65
CA THR A 243 18.69 -7.76 18.63
C THR A 243 20.05 -8.35 18.98
N GLY A 244 20.30 -8.49 20.29
CA GLY A 244 21.37 -9.32 20.77
C GLY A 244 21.06 -10.76 20.43
N TYR A 245 21.61 -11.23 19.32
CA TYR A 245 21.82 -12.66 19.12
C TYR A 245 23.12 -13.04 19.85
N ASN A 246 22.99 -13.68 21.00
CA ASN A 246 23.97 -14.61 21.54
C ASN A 246 23.59 -16.01 21.13
#